data_4c0c6f92d6c477bc9ca250f1873979a9
#
_entry.id   4c0c6f92d6c477bc9ca250f1873979a9
#
_cell.length_a   1.000
_cell.length_b   1.000
_cell.length_c   1.000
_cell.angle_alpha   90.00
_cell.angle_beta   90.00
_cell.angle_gamma   90.00
#
_symmetry.space_group_name_H-M   'P 1'
#
loop_
_entity.id
_entity.type
_entity.pdbx_description
1 polymer ?
#
loop_
_entity_poly.entity_id
_entity_poly.type
_entity_poly.pdbx_seq_one_letter_code
_entity_poly.pdbx_strand_id
1 'polypeptide(L)'
;MRLDRVWLIARSGSQAAQRQAKRCADDLRSQGAHVVVAQSGLTANPFPGLLATEPALPDLALVLGGDGTVLGAARHLAALGVPILSFNVGGHLGFLTHERRLLRLSGEEECLWQRLRDDRFALERRMMLQAHIERGADTPPRTGGSASSQPAPG
;
A
#
# COMPACT_ATOMS: atom_id res chain seq x y z
N MET A 1 -5.50 -20.62 -2.71
CA MET A 1 -5.62 -19.51 -3.67
C MET A 1 -4.61 -19.65 -4.80
N ARG A 2 -4.87 -19.06 -5.96
CA ARG A 2 -3.88 -18.96 -7.03
C ARG A 2 -2.82 -17.93 -6.69
N LEU A 3 -1.60 -18.14 -7.14
CA LEU A 3 -0.48 -17.20 -7.04
C LEU A 3 0.24 -17.08 -8.40
N ASP A 4 -0.55 -17.02 -9.48
CA ASP A 4 0.00 -16.91 -10.83
C ASP A 4 0.48 -15.48 -11.12
N ARG A 5 -0.20 -14.49 -10.53
CA ARG A 5 0.13 -13.06 -10.62
C ARG A 5 0.19 -12.43 -9.24
N VAL A 6 1.32 -11.86 -8.89
CA VAL A 6 1.53 -11.23 -7.58
C VAL A 6 2.15 -9.85 -7.76
N TRP A 7 1.54 -8.84 -7.14
CA TRP A 7 2.16 -7.53 -7.02
C TRP A 7 2.83 -7.39 -5.66
N LEU A 8 4.13 -7.11 -5.68
CA LEU A 8 4.93 -6.83 -4.49
C LEU A 8 5.09 -5.33 -4.34
N ILE A 9 4.50 -4.78 -3.31
CA ILE A 9 4.51 -3.35 -3.03
C ILE A 9 5.42 -3.09 -1.84
N ALA A 10 6.59 -2.54 -2.10
CA ALA A 10 7.55 -2.20 -1.06
C ALA A 10 7.41 -0.73 -0.63
N ARG A 11 7.58 -0.47 0.65
CA ARG A 11 7.64 0.91 1.16
C ARG A 11 8.76 1.68 0.48
N SER A 12 8.43 2.82 -0.11
CA SER A 12 9.37 3.76 -0.70
C SER A 12 10.38 4.26 0.35
N GLY A 13 11.65 4.36 -0.05
CA GLY A 13 12.73 4.80 0.85
C GLY A 13 13.20 3.77 1.88
N SER A 14 12.62 2.57 1.93
CA SER A 14 13.05 1.49 2.83
C SER A 14 13.86 0.44 2.09
N GLN A 15 15.18 0.45 2.28
CA GLN A 15 16.06 -0.58 1.71
C GLN A 15 15.71 -1.98 2.22
N ALA A 16 15.28 -2.10 3.48
CA ALA A 16 14.89 -3.39 4.05
C ALA A 16 13.65 -3.95 3.34
N ALA A 17 12.63 -3.12 3.08
CA ALA A 17 11.44 -3.52 2.34
C ALA A 17 11.76 -3.89 0.89
N GLN A 18 12.65 -3.14 0.23
CA GLN A 18 13.07 -3.42 -1.14
C GLN A 18 13.85 -4.73 -1.25
N ARG A 19 14.80 -4.98 -0.33
CA ARG A 19 15.53 -6.27 -0.29
C ARG A 19 14.59 -7.44 -0.04
N GLN A 20 13.62 -7.28 0.86
CA GLN A 20 12.64 -8.34 1.13
C GLN A 20 11.73 -8.58 -0.08
N ALA A 21 11.29 -7.52 -0.75
CA ALA A 21 10.51 -7.62 -1.98
C ALA A 21 11.26 -8.38 -3.07
N LYS A 22 12.54 -8.07 -3.26
CA LYS A 22 13.37 -8.80 -4.23
C LYS A 22 13.44 -10.29 -3.91
N ARG A 23 13.71 -10.66 -2.64
CA ARG A 23 13.76 -12.07 -2.22
C ARG A 23 12.43 -12.79 -2.47
N CYS A 24 11.30 -12.16 -2.12
CA CYS A 24 9.98 -12.72 -2.39
C CYS A 24 9.70 -12.86 -3.89
N ALA A 25 10.10 -11.85 -4.68
CA ALA A 25 9.93 -11.88 -6.13
C ALA A 25 10.73 -13.01 -6.79
N ASP A 26 12.00 -13.15 -6.43
CA ASP A 26 12.88 -14.17 -6.97
C ASP A 26 12.34 -15.58 -6.61
N ASP A 27 11.87 -15.75 -5.39
CA ASP A 27 11.29 -17.02 -4.90
C ASP A 27 9.98 -17.36 -5.63
N LEU A 28 9.05 -16.43 -5.78
CA LEU A 28 7.79 -16.65 -6.50
C LEU A 28 8.01 -16.88 -8.00
N ARG A 29 8.93 -16.15 -8.63
CA ARG A 29 9.28 -16.33 -10.04
C ARG A 29 9.89 -17.69 -10.31
N SER A 30 10.71 -18.20 -9.39
CA SER A 30 11.27 -19.56 -9.51
C SER A 30 10.20 -20.65 -9.52
N GLN A 31 9.01 -20.32 -9.00
CA GLN A 31 7.83 -21.19 -8.99
C GLN A 31 6.85 -20.91 -10.15
N GLY A 32 7.26 -20.08 -11.12
CA GLY A 32 6.48 -19.77 -12.33
C GLY A 32 5.48 -18.64 -12.21
N ALA A 33 5.46 -17.89 -11.11
CA ALA A 33 4.57 -16.74 -10.95
C ALA A 33 5.04 -15.52 -11.76
N HIS A 34 4.11 -14.79 -12.35
CA HIS A 34 4.35 -13.43 -12.86
C HIS A 34 4.35 -12.46 -11.69
N VAL A 35 5.48 -11.81 -11.47
CA VAL A 35 5.65 -10.93 -10.31
C VAL A 35 6.08 -9.54 -10.75
N VAL A 36 5.29 -8.54 -10.36
CA VAL A 36 5.62 -7.14 -10.49
C VAL A 36 6.08 -6.60 -9.14
N VAL A 37 7.17 -5.85 -9.13
CA VAL A 37 7.68 -5.18 -7.91
C VAL A 37 7.58 -3.69 -8.11
N ALA A 38 6.94 -3.01 -7.16
CA ALA A 38 6.77 -1.56 -7.19
C ALA A 38 6.98 -0.96 -5.80
N GLN A 39 7.22 0.35 -5.76
CA GLN A 39 7.37 1.10 -4.52
C GLN A 39 6.18 2.02 -4.31
N SER A 40 5.69 2.10 -3.07
CA SER A 40 4.60 2.98 -2.67
C SER A 40 4.97 3.79 -1.43
N GLY A 41 4.60 5.06 -1.42
CA GLY A 41 4.87 5.99 -0.33
C GLY A 41 4.28 7.37 -0.60
N LEU A 42 4.68 8.37 0.17
CA LEU A 42 4.15 9.74 0.05
C LEU A 42 4.38 10.34 -1.34
N THR A 43 5.51 10.04 -1.96
CA THR A 43 5.91 10.59 -3.27
C THR A 43 5.88 9.56 -4.39
N ALA A 44 5.49 8.32 -4.09
CA ALA A 44 5.48 7.22 -5.05
C ALA A 44 4.13 6.51 -5.02
N ASN A 45 3.35 6.67 -6.09
CA ASN A 45 2.09 5.97 -6.29
C ASN A 45 2.15 5.12 -7.56
N PRO A 46 2.44 3.81 -7.46
CA PRO A 46 2.60 2.95 -8.62
C PRO A 46 1.28 2.48 -9.23
N PHE A 47 0.18 2.56 -8.50
CA PHE A 47 -1.07 1.87 -8.84
C PHE A 47 -1.71 2.35 -10.14
N PRO A 48 -1.80 3.66 -10.45
CA PRO A 48 -2.34 4.09 -11.74
C PRO A 48 -1.57 3.52 -12.94
N GLY A 49 -0.24 3.47 -12.85
CA GLY A 49 0.61 2.88 -13.88
C GLY A 49 0.42 1.37 -13.98
N LEU A 50 0.42 0.65 -12.88
CA LEU A 50 0.21 -0.79 -12.85
C LEU A 50 -1.17 -1.18 -13.42
N LEU A 51 -2.22 -0.47 -13.02
CA LEU A 51 -3.57 -0.71 -13.51
C LEU A 51 -3.74 -0.41 -15.01
N ALA A 52 -2.91 0.48 -15.56
CA ALA A 52 -2.93 0.83 -16.98
C ALA A 52 -2.09 -0.12 -17.85
N THR A 53 -1.01 -0.68 -17.31
CA THR A 53 -0.02 -1.44 -18.10
C THR A 53 -0.10 -2.94 -17.92
N GLU A 54 -0.53 -3.42 -16.74
CA GLU A 54 -0.62 -4.86 -16.50
C GLU A 54 -1.88 -5.44 -17.19
N PRO A 55 -1.73 -6.58 -17.87
CA PRO A 55 -2.80 -7.17 -18.66
C PRO A 55 -3.95 -7.76 -17.82
N ALA A 56 -3.71 -8.00 -16.53
CA ALA A 56 -4.70 -8.51 -15.61
C ALA A 56 -4.36 -8.13 -14.17
N LEU A 57 -5.39 -8.10 -13.32
CA LEU A 57 -5.23 -7.89 -11.88
C LEU A 57 -4.44 -9.03 -11.24
N PRO A 58 -3.71 -8.77 -10.16
CA PRO A 58 -3.02 -9.81 -9.42
C PRO A 58 -3.98 -10.68 -8.60
N ASP A 59 -3.60 -11.94 -8.38
CA ASP A 59 -4.27 -12.83 -7.43
C ASP A 59 -4.07 -12.36 -5.98
N LEU A 60 -2.94 -11.68 -5.73
CA LEU A 60 -2.53 -11.18 -4.43
C LEU A 60 -1.66 -9.93 -4.58
N ALA A 61 -1.92 -8.92 -3.76
CA ALA A 61 -0.99 -7.83 -3.50
C ALA A 61 -0.28 -8.06 -2.16
N LEU A 62 1.02 -8.29 -2.21
CA LEU A 62 1.87 -8.44 -1.03
C LEU A 62 2.52 -7.09 -0.70
N VAL A 63 2.18 -6.54 0.45
CA VAL A 63 2.68 -5.24 0.90
C VAL A 63 3.76 -5.40 1.95
N LEU A 64 4.91 -4.82 1.71
CA LEU A 64 6.07 -4.86 2.60
C LEU A 64 6.34 -3.44 3.13
N GLY A 65 5.85 -3.16 4.32
CA GLY A 65 5.92 -1.83 4.93
C GLY A 65 5.08 -1.73 6.19
N GLY A 66 4.64 -0.53 6.53
CA GLY A 66 3.74 -0.25 7.65
C GLY A 66 2.30 -0.01 7.19
N ASP A 67 1.43 0.38 8.13
CA ASP A 67 0.01 0.63 7.88
C ASP A 67 -0.24 1.66 6.76
N GLY A 68 0.59 2.71 6.67
CA GLY A 68 0.46 3.71 5.61
C GLY A 68 0.68 3.14 4.20
N THR A 69 1.59 2.17 4.05
CA THR A 69 1.82 1.48 2.78
C THR A 69 0.63 0.59 2.42
N VAL A 70 0.04 -0.07 3.42
CA VAL A 70 -1.18 -0.89 3.25
C VAL A 70 -2.36 -0.03 2.82
N LEU A 71 -2.59 1.10 3.49
CA LEU A 71 -3.67 2.03 3.14
C LEU A 71 -3.49 2.61 1.74
N GLY A 72 -2.25 2.91 1.35
CA GLY A 72 -1.92 3.34 -0.01
C GLY A 72 -2.34 2.31 -1.06
N ALA A 73 -2.06 1.03 -0.82
CA ALA A 73 -2.49 -0.06 -1.69
C ALA A 73 -4.02 -0.26 -1.67
N ALA A 74 -4.63 -0.25 -0.50
CA ALA A 74 -6.06 -0.49 -0.32
C ALA A 74 -6.92 0.55 -1.06
N ARG A 75 -6.51 1.81 -1.10
CA ARG A 75 -7.21 2.87 -1.84
C ARG A 75 -7.46 2.54 -3.32
N HIS A 76 -6.54 1.80 -3.92
CA HIS A 76 -6.60 1.45 -5.34
C HIS A 76 -7.12 0.03 -5.60
N LEU A 77 -6.86 -0.90 -4.69
CA LEU A 77 -7.08 -2.32 -4.91
C LEU A 77 -8.35 -2.86 -4.26
N ALA A 78 -8.85 -2.21 -3.20
CA ALA A 78 -10.01 -2.71 -2.45
C ALA A 78 -11.28 -2.78 -3.30
N ALA A 79 -11.58 -1.73 -4.08
CA ALA A 79 -12.74 -1.69 -4.97
C ALA A 79 -12.66 -2.73 -6.11
N LEU A 80 -11.46 -3.23 -6.41
CA LEU A 80 -11.21 -4.23 -7.44
C LEU A 80 -11.25 -5.66 -6.88
N GLY A 81 -11.47 -5.81 -5.58
CA GLY A 81 -11.53 -7.12 -4.93
C GLY A 81 -10.19 -7.85 -4.81
N VAL A 82 -9.08 -7.15 -5.02
CA VAL A 82 -7.73 -7.75 -4.89
C VAL A 82 -7.39 -7.95 -3.42
N PRO A 83 -7.11 -9.18 -2.97
CA PRO A 83 -6.70 -9.43 -1.59
C PRO A 83 -5.33 -8.83 -1.32
N ILE A 84 -5.17 -8.28 -0.11
CA ILE A 84 -3.92 -7.68 0.35
C ILE A 84 -3.40 -8.48 1.54
N LEU A 85 -2.16 -8.95 1.45
CA LEU A 85 -1.41 -9.52 2.55
C LEU A 85 -0.24 -8.61 2.86
N SER A 86 -0.03 -8.29 4.12
CA SER A 86 0.98 -7.29 4.50
C SER A 86 1.89 -7.76 5.61
N PHE A 87 3.17 -7.43 5.49
CA PHE A 87 4.17 -7.68 6.53
C PHE A 87 4.90 -6.39 6.90
N ASN A 88 5.06 -6.18 8.18
CA ASN A 88 5.86 -5.08 8.67
C ASN A 88 7.35 -5.36 8.38
N VAL A 89 7.97 -4.49 7.61
CA VAL A 89 9.39 -4.55 7.31
C VAL A 89 10.05 -3.23 7.70
N GLY A 90 10.61 -3.21 8.89
CA GLY A 90 11.19 -2.03 9.51
C GLY A 90 10.15 -1.16 10.23
N GLY A 91 10.49 -0.69 11.42
CA GLY A 91 9.62 0.11 12.27
C GLY A 91 8.78 -0.69 13.25
N HIS A 92 7.83 -0.02 13.88
CA HIS A 92 6.91 -0.62 14.84
C HIS A 92 5.80 -1.40 14.12
N LEU A 93 5.38 -2.54 14.71
CA LEU A 93 4.23 -3.30 14.23
C LEU A 93 2.97 -2.44 14.34
N GLY A 94 2.22 -2.35 13.22
CA GLY A 94 0.95 -1.64 13.15
C GLY A 94 -0.26 -2.56 13.34
N PHE A 95 -1.45 -2.02 12.99
CA PHE A 95 -2.72 -2.75 13.07
C PHE A 95 -3.03 -3.57 11.82
N LEU A 96 -2.46 -3.19 10.68
CA LEU A 96 -2.79 -3.75 9.36
C LEU A 96 -1.73 -4.70 8.82
N THR A 97 -0.64 -4.88 9.56
CA THR A 97 0.51 -5.67 9.10
C THR A 97 0.79 -6.84 10.02
N HIS A 98 1.20 -7.94 9.42
CA HIS A 98 1.73 -9.09 10.14
C HIS A 98 3.20 -8.91 10.48
N GLU A 99 3.69 -9.66 11.46
CA GLU A 99 5.11 -9.68 11.81
C GLU A 99 5.94 -10.29 10.67
N ARG A 100 7.10 -9.68 10.41
CA ARG A 100 8.02 -10.16 9.38
C ARG A 100 8.42 -11.63 9.53
N ARG A 101 8.51 -12.15 10.76
CA ARG A 101 8.88 -13.55 11.03
C ARG A 101 7.91 -14.58 10.43
N LEU A 102 6.68 -14.16 10.10
CA LEU A 102 5.68 -15.01 9.47
C LEU A 102 5.86 -15.09 7.94
N LEU A 103 6.70 -14.24 7.37
CA LEU A 103 7.05 -14.26 5.95
C LEU A 103 8.16 -15.30 5.71
N ARG A 104 7.78 -16.56 5.66
CA ARG A 104 8.67 -17.70 5.41
C ARG A 104 8.67 -18.05 3.92
N LEU A 105 9.85 -18.09 3.33
CA LEU A 105 10.05 -18.36 1.92
C LEU A 105 10.24 -19.86 1.65
N SER A 106 10.41 -20.23 0.39
CA SER A 106 10.66 -21.61 -0.01
C SER A 106 11.91 -22.17 0.68
N GLY A 107 11.82 -23.42 1.12
CA GLY A 107 12.87 -24.09 1.88
C GLY A 107 12.80 -23.88 3.40
N GLU A 108 11.95 -23.00 3.89
CA GLU A 108 11.66 -22.85 5.32
C GLU A 108 10.44 -23.69 5.70
N GLU A 109 10.36 -24.13 6.97
CA GLU A 109 9.16 -24.79 7.50
C GLU A 109 7.95 -23.88 7.34
N GLU A 110 6.82 -24.46 6.95
CA GLU A 110 5.57 -23.71 6.71
C GLU A 110 5.72 -22.53 5.75
N CYS A 111 6.34 -22.78 4.58
CA CYS A 111 6.45 -21.76 3.53
C CYS A 111 5.13 -21.05 3.27
N LEU A 112 5.17 -19.71 3.27
CA LEU A 112 4.00 -18.86 3.08
C LEU A 112 3.25 -19.19 1.79
N TRP A 113 3.97 -19.36 0.68
CA TRP A 113 3.34 -19.61 -0.62
C TRP A 113 2.58 -20.93 -0.64
N GLN A 114 3.12 -21.97 -0.01
CA GLN A 114 2.44 -23.25 0.10
C GLN A 114 1.17 -23.14 0.93
N ARG A 115 1.22 -22.43 2.08
CA ARG A 115 0.04 -22.19 2.90
C ARG A 115 -1.07 -21.45 2.13
N LEU A 116 -0.70 -20.46 1.33
CA LEU A 116 -1.66 -19.72 0.52
C LEU A 116 -2.27 -20.58 -0.59
N ARG A 117 -1.47 -21.40 -1.28
CA ARG A 117 -1.97 -22.32 -2.31
C ARG A 117 -2.89 -23.39 -1.75
N ASP A 118 -2.62 -23.86 -0.53
CA ASP A 118 -3.41 -24.86 0.18
C ASP A 118 -4.65 -24.26 0.87
N ASP A 119 -4.94 -22.99 0.62
CA ASP A 119 -6.04 -22.23 1.26
C ASP A 119 -6.01 -22.25 2.81
N ARG A 120 -4.82 -22.39 3.39
CA ARG A 120 -4.61 -22.38 4.84
C ARG A 120 -4.42 -20.94 5.37
N PHE A 121 -5.44 -20.12 5.17
CA PHE A 121 -5.50 -18.73 5.65
C PHE A 121 -6.95 -18.33 5.90
N ALA A 122 -7.14 -17.22 6.60
CA ALA A 122 -8.43 -16.56 6.73
C ALA A 122 -8.44 -15.25 5.94
N LEU A 123 -9.51 -15.00 5.19
CA LEU A 123 -9.73 -13.73 4.52
C LEU A 123 -10.61 -12.84 5.40
N GLU A 124 -10.05 -11.77 5.91
CA GLU A 124 -10.77 -10.78 6.68
C GLU A 124 -11.27 -9.66 5.76
N ARG A 125 -12.56 -9.38 5.79
CA ARG A 125 -13.16 -8.24 5.09
C ARG A 125 -13.14 -7.03 6.00
N ARG A 126 -12.57 -5.93 5.51
CA ARG A 126 -12.51 -4.66 6.24
C ARG A 126 -13.28 -3.58 5.50
N MET A 127 -14.03 -2.80 6.26
CA MET A 127 -14.76 -1.64 5.75
C MET A 127 -13.78 -0.49 5.48
N MET A 128 -14.02 0.24 4.40
CA MET A 128 -13.30 1.48 4.09
C MET A 128 -14.26 2.67 4.19
N LEU A 129 -13.72 3.80 4.63
CA LEU A 129 -14.44 5.08 4.66
C LEU A 129 -13.95 5.95 3.50
N GLN A 130 -14.89 6.57 2.82
CA GLN A 130 -14.61 7.61 1.82
C GLN A 130 -15.07 8.95 2.38
N ALA A 131 -14.16 9.93 2.40
CA ALA A 131 -14.46 11.29 2.84
C ALA A 131 -14.31 12.25 1.65
N HIS A 132 -15.28 13.12 1.49
CA HIS A 132 -15.25 14.24 0.55
C HIS A 132 -15.17 15.55 1.33
N ILE A 133 -14.28 16.44 0.91
CA ILE A 133 -14.19 17.79 1.45
C ILE A 133 -14.80 18.71 0.40
N GLU A 134 -15.99 19.20 0.68
CA GLU A 134 -16.59 20.26 -0.10
C GLU A 134 -16.03 21.61 0.40
N ARG A 135 -15.21 22.25 -0.40
CA ARG A 135 -14.84 23.64 -0.19
C ARG A 135 -15.95 24.47 -0.83
N GLY A 136 -16.74 25.15 0.01
CA GLY A 136 -17.74 26.09 -0.48
C GLY A 136 -17.06 27.07 -1.44
N ALA A 137 -17.61 27.22 -2.63
CA ALA A 137 -17.23 28.28 -3.53
C ALA A 137 -17.55 29.60 -2.81
N ASP A 138 -16.58 30.53 -2.86
CA ASP A 138 -16.71 31.93 -2.46
C ASP A 138 -16.84 32.26 -0.96
N THR A 139 -15.71 32.17 -0.25
CA THR A 139 -15.38 33.30 0.57
C THR A 139 -14.27 34.06 -0.17
N PRO A 140 -14.57 35.27 -0.72
CA PRO A 140 -13.53 36.09 -1.31
C PRO A 140 -12.46 36.38 -0.25
N PRO A 141 -11.18 36.50 -0.63
CA PRO A 141 -10.14 36.83 0.34
C PRO A 141 -10.54 38.09 1.07
N ARG A 142 -10.57 38.05 2.41
CA ARG A 142 -10.74 39.25 3.22
C ARG A 142 -9.60 40.18 2.85
N THR A 143 -9.89 41.12 1.97
CA THR A 143 -9.03 42.28 1.75
C THR A 143 -8.90 42.97 3.08
N GLY A 144 -7.72 42.96 3.66
CA GLY A 144 -7.41 43.60 4.90
C GLY A 144 -7.79 45.11 4.80
N GLY A 145 -8.74 45.48 5.62
CA GLY A 145 -9.08 46.88 5.79
C GLY A 145 -7.85 47.62 6.30
N SER A 146 -7.35 48.53 5.50
CA SER A 146 -6.37 49.51 5.92
C SER A 146 -7.00 50.33 7.04
N ALA A 147 -6.51 50.18 8.25
CA ALA A 147 -6.80 51.11 9.34
C ALA A 147 -6.14 52.44 8.98
N SER A 148 -6.95 53.37 8.49
CA SER A 148 -6.56 54.76 8.41
C SER A 148 -6.53 55.31 9.82
N SER A 149 -5.34 55.54 10.36
CA SER A 149 -5.11 56.32 11.55
C SER A 149 -5.41 57.77 11.23
N GLN A 150 -6.52 58.32 11.75
CA GLN A 150 -6.73 59.78 11.81
C GLN A 150 -5.87 60.34 12.94
N PRO A 151 -5.13 61.44 12.68
CA PRO A 151 -4.49 62.18 13.78
C PRO A 151 -5.54 62.95 14.54
N ALA A 152 -5.42 62.96 15.86
CA ALA A 152 -6.22 63.74 16.75
C ALA A 152 -5.96 65.27 16.54
N PRO A 153 -7.01 66.15 16.61
CA PRO A 153 -6.81 67.59 16.57
C PRO A 153 -6.18 68.07 17.88
N GLY A 154 -5.20 68.91 17.75
CA GLY A 154 -4.50 69.58 18.87
C GLY A 154 -5.31 70.66 19.55
#